data_919a891dbd96a96eb74016d6e28e4d94
#
_entry.id   919a891dbd96a96eb74016d6e28e4d94
#
_cell.length_a   1.000
_cell.length_b   1.000
_cell.length_c   1.000
_cell.angle_alpha   90.00
_cell.angle_beta   90.00
_cell.angle_gamma   90.00
#
_symmetry.space_group_name_H-M   'P 1'
#
loop_
_entity.id
_entity.type
_entity.pdbx_description
1 polymer ?
#
loop_
_entity_poly.entity_id
_entity_poly.type
_entity_poly.pdbx_seq_one_letter_code
_entity_poly.pdbx_strand_id
1 'polypeptide(L)'
;GKNIWLTLDLHLQQYVESQLAGQRAAVLIEDPHDGGVLAMVSSPSYDPNPFVKGISYKAYKTLLQDKNLPLINRVTQGLYPPASTVKPYMAMSALLSKVITPGTTFF
;
A
#
# COMPACT_ATOMS: atom_id res chain seq x y z
N GLY A 1 13.95 25.33 0.16
CA GLY A 1 13.17 24.33 0.90
C GLY A 1 14.00 23.65 1.99
N LYS A 2 13.35 22.93 2.89
CA LYS A 2 14.04 22.11 3.90
C LYS A 2 14.18 20.68 3.38
N ASN A 3 15.28 20.00 3.71
CA ASN A 3 15.43 18.58 3.41
C ASN A 3 14.49 17.75 4.30
N ILE A 4 13.96 16.68 3.73
CA ILE A 4 13.12 15.69 4.42
C ILE A 4 13.87 14.36 4.34
N TRP A 5 13.97 13.66 5.45
CA TRP A 5 14.53 12.33 5.54
C TRP A 5 13.38 11.34 5.73
N LEU A 6 13.34 10.31 4.90
CA LEU A 6 12.33 9.25 4.92
C LEU A 6 12.97 7.94 5.39
N THR A 7 12.14 7.05 5.93
CA THR A 7 12.54 5.68 6.29
C THR A 7 12.61 4.74 5.09
N LEU A 8 12.16 5.20 3.91
CA LEU A 8 12.13 4.39 2.69
C LEU A 8 13.54 3.92 2.28
N ASP A 9 13.67 2.61 2.05
CA ASP A 9 14.82 2.01 1.39
C ASP A 9 14.62 2.07 -0.14
N LEU A 10 15.45 2.86 -0.81
CA LEU A 10 15.33 3.09 -2.25
C LEU A 10 15.50 1.79 -3.06
N HIS A 11 16.41 0.92 -2.65
CA HIS A 11 16.65 -0.34 -3.37
C HIS A 11 15.48 -1.30 -3.23
N LEU A 12 14.93 -1.40 -2.02
CA LEU A 12 13.74 -2.20 -1.75
C LEU A 12 12.53 -1.66 -2.52
N GLN A 13 12.32 -0.34 -2.50
CA GLN A 13 11.27 0.33 -3.25
C GLN A 13 11.33 -0.02 -4.75
N GLN A 14 12.51 0.17 -5.37
CA GLN A 14 12.73 -0.12 -6.78
C GLN A 14 12.55 -1.61 -7.11
N TYR A 15 13.03 -2.49 -6.23
CA TYR A 15 12.85 -3.93 -6.39
C TYR A 15 11.36 -4.29 -6.42
N VAL A 16 10.58 -3.84 -5.44
CA VAL A 16 9.14 -4.11 -5.39
C VAL A 16 8.42 -3.54 -6.61
N GLU A 17 8.73 -2.31 -7.01
CA GLU A 17 8.17 -1.70 -8.23
C GLU A 17 8.44 -2.57 -9.47
N SER A 18 9.65 -3.10 -9.60
CA SER A 18 10.02 -3.97 -10.72
C SER A 18 9.21 -5.29 -10.76
N GLN A 19 8.92 -5.85 -9.57
CA GLN A 19 8.12 -7.08 -9.47
C GLN A 19 6.63 -6.85 -9.80
N LEU A 20 6.14 -5.63 -9.63
CA LEU A 20 4.74 -5.27 -9.89
C LEU A 20 4.49 -4.69 -11.28
N ALA A 21 5.51 -4.60 -12.13
CA ALA A 21 5.41 -3.99 -13.45
C ALA A 21 4.20 -4.53 -14.25
N GLY A 22 3.30 -3.62 -14.63
CA GLY A 22 2.09 -3.95 -15.39
C GLY A 22 0.93 -4.55 -14.58
N GLN A 23 1.07 -4.74 -13.26
CA GLN A 23 0.01 -5.25 -12.39
C GLN A 23 -0.66 -4.11 -11.61
N ARG A 24 -1.95 -4.27 -11.32
CA ARG A 24 -2.68 -3.39 -10.38
C ARG A 24 -2.53 -3.96 -8.98
N ALA A 25 -1.67 -3.34 -8.19
CA ALA A 25 -1.34 -3.84 -6.86
C ALA A 25 -0.93 -2.72 -5.90
N ALA A 26 -0.94 -3.02 -4.61
CA ALA A 26 -0.40 -2.20 -3.55
C ALA A 26 0.52 -3.05 -2.68
N VAL A 27 1.69 -2.53 -2.34
CA VAL A 27 2.61 -3.16 -1.39
C VAL A 27 3.07 -2.12 -0.38
N LEU A 28 2.96 -2.47 0.89
CA LEU A 28 3.51 -1.73 2.02
C LEU A 28 4.43 -2.65 2.80
N ILE A 29 5.65 -2.21 3.05
CA ILE A 29 6.64 -2.94 3.86
C ILE A 29 7.05 -2.05 5.02
N GLU A 30 6.88 -2.55 6.23
CA GLU A 30 7.17 -1.82 7.47
C GLU A 30 8.15 -2.62 8.33
N ASP A 31 9.01 -1.91 9.06
CA ASP A 31 9.80 -2.50 10.13
C ASP A 31 8.89 -2.70 11.35
N PRO A 32 8.71 -3.95 11.85
CA PRO A 32 7.85 -4.20 12.98
C PRO A 32 8.40 -3.69 14.32
N HIS A 33 9.68 -3.28 14.38
CA HIS A 33 10.30 -2.81 15.62
C HIS A 33 9.95 -1.35 15.91
N ASP A 34 9.86 -0.50 14.89
CA ASP A 34 9.62 0.93 15.06
C ASP A 34 8.46 1.49 14.21
N GLY A 35 7.89 0.66 13.33
CA GLY A 35 6.83 1.06 12.41
C GLY A 35 7.33 1.89 11.22
N GLY A 36 8.65 1.94 10.98
CA GLY A 36 9.23 2.64 9.85
C GLY A 36 8.81 2.04 8.52
N VAL A 37 8.27 2.85 7.62
CA VAL A 37 7.89 2.40 6.27
C VAL A 37 9.15 2.27 5.42
N LEU A 38 9.49 1.05 5.01
CA LEU A 38 10.66 0.72 4.20
C LEU A 38 10.36 0.76 2.70
N ALA A 39 9.14 0.39 2.30
CA ALA A 39 8.66 0.53 0.93
C ALA A 39 7.15 0.77 0.90
N MET A 40 6.70 1.65 -0.02
CA MET A 40 5.29 1.93 -0.26
C MET A 40 5.07 2.03 -1.77
N VAL A 41 4.49 0.99 -2.37
CA VAL A 41 4.31 0.90 -3.82
C VAL A 41 2.85 0.80 -4.18
N SER A 42 2.41 1.72 -5.03
CA SER A 42 1.09 1.69 -5.68
C SER A 42 1.29 1.53 -7.19
N SER A 43 0.92 0.37 -7.74
CA SER A 43 1.09 0.05 -9.15
C SER A 43 -0.26 -0.03 -9.89
N PRO A 44 -0.33 0.46 -11.16
CA PRO A 44 0.66 1.28 -11.82
C PRO A 44 0.79 2.66 -11.20
N SER A 45 1.98 3.25 -11.31
CA SER A 45 2.28 4.60 -10.85
C SER A 45 2.39 5.56 -12.03
N TYR A 46 2.78 6.78 -11.77
CA TYR A 46 3.02 7.82 -12.76
C TYR A 46 4.32 8.56 -12.45
N ASP A 47 4.90 9.20 -13.47
CA ASP A 47 6.04 10.10 -13.26
C ASP A 47 5.58 11.42 -12.61
N PRO A 48 6.05 11.79 -11.40
CA PRO A 48 5.67 13.03 -10.74
C PRO A 48 6.42 14.26 -11.29
N ASN A 49 7.50 14.10 -12.03
CA ASN A 49 8.34 15.21 -12.48
C ASN A 49 7.60 16.24 -13.35
N PRO A 50 6.67 15.87 -14.23
CA PRO A 50 5.89 16.84 -14.98
C PRO A 50 5.08 17.79 -14.12
N PHE A 51 4.66 17.36 -12.92
CA PHE A 51 3.89 18.22 -12.00
C PHE A 51 4.74 19.35 -11.39
N VAL A 52 6.05 19.12 -11.18
CA VAL A 52 6.97 20.12 -10.62
C VAL A 52 7.12 21.33 -11.55
N LYS A 53 7.13 21.10 -12.85
CA LYS A 53 7.30 22.14 -13.88
C LYS A 53 5.99 22.65 -14.49
N GLY A 54 4.86 22.12 -14.03
CA GLY A 54 3.55 22.33 -14.62
C GLY A 54 3.22 21.31 -15.69
N ILE A 55 2.32 20.36 -15.35
CA ILE A 55 1.84 19.36 -16.31
C ILE A 55 0.88 19.99 -17.33
N SER A 56 0.98 19.61 -18.60
CA SER A 56 0.03 20.05 -19.61
C SER A 56 -1.38 19.47 -19.36
N TYR A 57 -2.42 20.21 -19.73
CA TYR A 57 -3.80 19.74 -19.62
C TYR A 57 -4.02 18.39 -20.31
N LYS A 58 -3.42 18.19 -21.50
CA LYS A 58 -3.52 16.94 -22.25
C LYS A 58 -2.91 15.78 -21.48
N ALA A 59 -1.70 15.93 -20.93
CA ALA A 59 -1.02 14.87 -20.17
C ALA A 59 -1.79 14.53 -18.88
N TYR A 60 -2.26 15.55 -18.17
CA TYR A 60 -3.06 15.35 -16.95
C TYR A 60 -4.39 14.63 -17.25
N LYS A 61 -5.08 15.03 -18.31
CA LYS A 61 -6.31 14.37 -18.77
C LYS A 61 -6.08 12.90 -19.10
N THR A 62 -4.94 12.56 -19.73
CA THR A 62 -4.57 11.16 -20.01
C THR A 62 -4.47 10.34 -18.71
N LEU A 63 -3.79 10.88 -17.68
CA LEU A 63 -3.69 10.20 -16.38
C LEU A 63 -5.04 10.03 -15.69
N LEU A 64 -5.92 11.05 -15.77
CA LEU A 64 -7.26 11.00 -15.18
C LEU A 64 -8.16 9.97 -15.87
N GLN A 65 -8.02 9.78 -17.17
CA GLN A 65 -8.85 8.89 -17.97
C GLN A 65 -8.28 7.47 -18.08
N ASP A 66 -7.10 7.23 -17.50
CA ASP A 66 -6.50 5.90 -17.51
C ASP A 66 -7.33 4.94 -16.64
N LYS A 67 -7.77 3.83 -17.27
CA LYS A 67 -8.56 2.78 -16.61
C LYS A 67 -7.85 2.14 -15.43
N ASN A 68 -6.51 2.21 -15.40
CA ASN A 68 -5.71 1.70 -14.31
C ASN A 68 -5.58 2.68 -13.13
N LEU A 69 -6.13 3.89 -13.24
CA LEU A 69 -6.17 4.88 -12.16
C LEU A 69 -4.80 5.11 -11.50
N PRO A 70 -3.75 5.51 -12.25
CA PRO A 70 -2.39 5.64 -11.71
C PRO A 70 -2.26 6.74 -10.64
N LEU A 71 -3.17 7.72 -10.62
CA LEU A 71 -3.18 8.81 -9.64
C LEU A 71 -3.70 8.38 -8.26
N ILE A 72 -4.33 7.21 -8.15
CA ILE A 72 -4.81 6.70 -6.87
C ILE A 72 -3.67 6.00 -6.14
N ASN A 73 -3.36 6.47 -4.92
CA ASN A 73 -2.47 5.72 -4.03
C ASN A 73 -3.24 4.52 -3.45
N ARG A 74 -3.01 3.33 -4.01
CA ARG A 74 -3.70 2.10 -3.61
C ARG A 74 -3.36 1.64 -2.20
N VAL A 75 -2.20 2.02 -1.68
CA VAL A 75 -1.81 1.65 -0.31
C VAL A 75 -2.69 2.37 0.71
N THR A 76 -2.98 3.66 0.48
CA THR A 76 -3.71 4.50 1.45
C THR A 76 -5.20 4.66 1.12
N GLN A 77 -5.58 4.47 -0.14
CA GLN A 77 -6.96 4.72 -0.62
C GLN A 77 -7.65 3.47 -1.18
N GLY A 78 -6.89 2.37 -1.34
CA GLY A 78 -7.46 1.12 -1.85
C GLY A 78 -8.37 0.46 -0.81
N LEU A 79 -9.53 -0.03 -1.27
CA LEU A 79 -10.46 -0.81 -0.44
C LEU A 79 -10.38 -2.26 -0.90
N TYR A 80 -9.85 -3.12 -0.03
CA TYR A 80 -9.67 -4.54 -0.32
C TYR A 80 -10.30 -5.39 0.78
N PRO A 81 -11.00 -6.50 0.42
CA PRO A 81 -11.46 -7.45 1.43
C PRO A 81 -10.25 -8.08 2.13
N PRO A 82 -10.19 -8.03 3.48
CA PRO A 82 -9.02 -8.52 4.22
C PRO A 82 -8.88 -10.04 4.18
N ALA A 83 -9.94 -10.76 3.82
CA ALA A 83 -9.98 -12.22 3.78
C ALA A 83 -9.40 -12.85 5.06
N SER A 84 -8.58 -13.96 4.93
CA SER A 84 -8.04 -14.68 6.11
C SER A 84 -7.00 -13.87 6.91
N THR A 85 -6.52 -12.75 6.42
CA THR A 85 -5.55 -11.91 7.14
C THR A 85 -6.13 -11.30 8.42
N VAL A 86 -7.46 -11.17 8.51
CA VAL A 86 -8.15 -10.66 9.70
C VAL A 86 -8.33 -11.69 10.81
N LYS A 87 -8.17 -12.99 10.52
CA LYS A 87 -8.48 -14.07 11.48
C LYS A 87 -7.70 -14.00 12.80
N PRO A 88 -6.38 -13.69 12.83
CA PRO A 88 -5.66 -13.54 14.09
C PRO A 88 -6.26 -12.46 15.00
N TYR A 89 -6.68 -11.33 14.42
CA TYR A 89 -7.30 -10.23 15.17
C TYR A 89 -8.68 -10.63 15.70
N MET A 90 -9.47 -11.35 14.91
CA MET A 90 -10.78 -11.87 15.35
C MET A 90 -10.62 -12.90 16.47
N ALA A 91 -9.66 -13.82 16.35
CA ALA A 91 -9.38 -14.81 17.38
C ALA A 91 -8.94 -14.13 18.70
N MET A 92 -8.05 -13.14 18.63
CA MET A 92 -7.61 -12.39 19.79
C MET A 92 -8.77 -11.64 20.45
N SER A 93 -9.63 -10.99 19.68
CA SER A 93 -10.83 -10.31 20.19
C SER A 93 -11.78 -11.28 20.88
N ALA A 94 -12.03 -12.46 20.29
CA ALA A 94 -12.90 -13.48 20.87
C ALA A 94 -12.35 -14.09 22.17
N LEU A 95 -11.03 -14.29 22.25
CA LEU A 95 -10.36 -14.73 23.48
C LEU A 95 -10.44 -13.67 24.59
N LEU A 96 -10.17 -12.40 24.26
CA LEU A 96 -10.27 -11.28 25.22
C LEU A 96 -11.69 -11.09 25.74
N SER A 97 -12.68 -11.26 24.87
CA SER A 97 -14.11 -11.19 25.23
C SER A 97 -14.61 -12.46 25.93
N LYS A 98 -13.76 -13.46 26.12
CA LYS A 98 -14.09 -14.76 26.75
C LYS A 98 -15.24 -15.53 26.03
N VAL A 99 -15.49 -15.24 24.75
CA VAL A 99 -16.47 -15.95 23.92
C VAL A 99 -15.93 -17.33 23.51
N ILE A 100 -14.60 -17.43 23.39
CA ILE A 100 -13.88 -18.69 23.14
C ILE A 100 -12.73 -18.87 24.12
N THR A 101 -12.22 -20.09 24.20
CA THR A 101 -11.00 -20.45 24.92
C THR A 101 -9.99 -21.06 23.94
N PRO A 102 -8.70 -21.21 24.31
CA PRO A 102 -7.72 -21.86 23.45
C PRO A 102 -8.09 -23.32 23.08
N GLY A 103 -8.95 -23.97 23.86
CA GLY A 103 -9.44 -25.34 23.60
C GLY A 103 -10.76 -25.40 22.82
N THR A 104 -11.33 -24.25 22.41
CA THR A 104 -12.58 -24.24 21.66
C THR A 104 -12.36 -24.75 20.25
N THR A 105 -13.11 -25.75 19.82
CA THR A 105 -13.10 -26.32 18.48
C THR A 105 -14.37 -25.97 17.73
N PHE A 106 -14.24 -25.72 16.43
CA PHE A 106 -15.36 -25.47 15.51
C PHE A 106 -15.40 -26.64 14.50
N PHE A 107 -16.59 -27.15 14.24
CA PHE A 107 -16.84 -28.23 13.30
C PHE A 107 -17.61 -27.66 12.07
#